data_6f1cca149eff994c783601565d9e8a6b
#
_entry.id   6f1cca149eff994c783601565d9e8a6b
#
_cell.length_a   1.000
_cell.length_b   1.000
_cell.length_c   1.000
_cell.angle_alpha   90.00
_cell.angle_beta   90.00
_cell.angle_gamma   90.00
#
_symmetry.space_group_name_H-M   'P 1'
#
loop_
_entity.id
_entity.type
_entity.pdbx_description
1 polymer ?
#
loop_
_entity_poly.entity_id
_entity_poly.type
_entity_poly.pdbx_seq_one_letter_code
_entity_poly.pdbx_strand_id
1 'polypeptide(L)'
;MKTKNNKMIATAIAIILLVIAIIISLVFVFNKTGTKSYDSNLEEAQKYVSKLDYKKAEAAYLKAIDIDPKQPTAYIELADVYVTINEQDKAEDILEKGYKNVDGKENKKIIKDKQEAITGDLSVTNNGGDYVTYRGKSYYWKYTKNSFYDSETLYAMPYTDAVNELVCVDNKGKEKTIYKGHGNNGIRIFNNKIYVLDTEANSYIAMDMDGTNRKSVNLNTIVDIGDDKLLGFNKKGLVTINKNNEVKTILSVDSSKCQVDCIKDNRIYYSVSDDDSKKISVESMDFNGKNKKHITTIDKSKCEDSGSTSISRISLNCMQVMEKQVYIYFTWVKSGNEDCKLIKVNTDGSGYTELTRFNTDDYEWGSRLIIQFIAYKEGNNVSFKYGAKLNEPFTEYDEDEKFENVYIYTEDGSKKELLSGNEYSSYGRGVLSLSYTTDELYFVVPVLNADGYLTAFNYCKKDLNTNKITIYQKIDLDVPVYE
;
A
#
# COMPACT_ATOMS: atom_id res chain seq x y z
N MET A 1 58.12 -47.07 -12.59
CA MET A 1 57.28 -46.07 -11.94
C MET A 1 55.83 -46.01 -12.48
N LYS A 2 55.54 -46.30 -13.76
CA LYS A 2 54.18 -46.25 -14.35
C LYS A 2 53.19 -47.29 -13.80
N THR A 3 53.59 -48.45 -13.36
CA THR A 3 52.68 -49.51 -12.87
C THR A 3 52.15 -49.30 -11.46
N LYS A 4 52.87 -48.55 -10.61
CA LYS A 4 52.41 -48.20 -9.23
C LYS A 4 51.31 -47.14 -9.23
N ASN A 5 51.37 -46.16 -10.14
CA ASN A 5 50.35 -45.14 -10.28
C ASN A 5 49.02 -45.70 -10.81
N ASN A 6 49.04 -46.60 -11.77
CA ASN A 6 47.83 -47.23 -12.30
C ASN A 6 47.09 -48.09 -11.24
N LYS A 7 47.79 -48.72 -10.33
CA LYS A 7 47.14 -49.43 -9.22
C LYS A 7 46.53 -48.51 -8.20
N MET A 8 47.18 -47.39 -7.90
CA MET A 8 46.59 -46.36 -6.99
C MET A 8 45.33 -45.70 -7.59
N ILE A 9 45.35 -45.39 -8.88
CA ILE A 9 44.17 -44.81 -9.58
C ILE A 9 43.03 -45.84 -9.62
N ALA A 10 43.30 -47.11 -9.91
CA ALA A 10 42.29 -48.16 -9.91
C ALA A 10 41.67 -48.36 -8.52
N THR A 11 42.50 -48.30 -7.44
CA THR A 11 42.02 -48.40 -6.06
C THR A 11 41.16 -47.19 -5.66
N ALA A 12 41.55 -45.97 -6.08
CA ALA A 12 40.76 -44.77 -5.83
C ALA A 12 39.38 -44.79 -6.55
N ILE A 13 39.35 -45.27 -7.80
CA ILE A 13 38.09 -45.44 -8.54
C ILE A 13 37.20 -46.51 -7.89
N ALA A 14 37.78 -47.61 -7.40
CA ALA A 14 37.02 -48.65 -6.70
C ALA A 14 36.41 -48.13 -5.38
N ILE A 15 37.16 -47.30 -4.64
CA ILE A 15 36.64 -46.64 -3.41
C ILE A 15 35.53 -45.68 -3.73
N ILE A 16 35.65 -44.87 -4.78
CA ILE A 16 34.61 -43.94 -5.21
C ILE A 16 33.34 -44.68 -5.63
N LEU A 17 33.46 -45.75 -6.39
CA LEU A 17 32.32 -46.59 -6.78
C LEU A 17 31.65 -47.27 -5.59
N LEU A 18 32.44 -47.69 -4.58
CA LEU A 18 31.93 -48.26 -3.34
C LEU A 18 31.16 -47.22 -2.52
N VAL A 19 31.68 -45.99 -2.41
CA VAL A 19 31.01 -44.88 -1.75
C VAL A 19 29.69 -44.50 -2.47
N ILE A 20 29.69 -44.45 -3.79
CA ILE A 20 28.49 -44.21 -4.59
C ILE A 20 27.47 -45.36 -4.38
N ALA A 21 27.90 -46.62 -4.36
CA ALA A 21 27.01 -47.74 -4.09
C ALA A 21 26.44 -47.71 -2.66
N ILE A 22 27.21 -47.26 -1.67
CA ILE A 22 26.75 -47.06 -0.29
C ILE A 22 25.74 -45.90 -0.24
N ILE A 23 26.00 -44.81 -0.92
CA ILE A 23 25.04 -43.66 -0.99
C ILE A 23 23.76 -44.11 -1.68
N ILE A 24 23.83 -44.83 -2.79
CA ILE A 24 22.65 -45.36 -3.49
C ILE A 24 21.91 -46.37 -2.59
N SER A 25 22.59 -47.24 -1.85
CA SER A 25 21.94 -48.16 -0.93
C SER A 25 21.34 -47.46 0.28
N LEU A 26 21.98 -46.41 0.81
CA LEU A 26 21.41 -45.58 1.86
C LEU A 26 20.18 -44.81 1.38
N VAL A 27 20.19 -44.25 0.18
CA VAL A 27 19.01 -43.62 -0.45
C VAL A 27 17.89 -44.66 -0.67
N PHE A 28 18.25 -45.91 -1.08
CA PHE A 28 17.28 -46.98 -1.25
C PHE A 28 16.73 -47.51 0.08
N VAL A 29 17.55 -47.53 1.13
CA VAL A 29 17.13 -47.91 2.50
C VAL A 29 16.29 -46.78 3.12
N PHE A 30 16.65 -45.51 2.91
CA PHE A 30 15.83 -44.36 3.33
C PHE A 30 14.48 -44.35 2.63
N ASN A 31 14.40 -44.69 1.33
CA ASN A 31 13.14 -44.85 0.61
C ASN A 31 12.35 -46.12 1.02
N LYS A 32 12.98 -47.10 1.65
CA LYS A 32 12.32 -48.34 2.12
C LYS A 32 11.92 -48.33 3.59
N THR A 33 12.45 -47.40 4.39
CA THR A 33 12.02 -47.20 5.77
C THR A 33 10.84 -46.20 5.78
N GLY A 34 9.65 -46.64 5.36
CA GLY A 34 8.35 -46.25 5.87
C GLY A 34 7.94 -44.76 5.94
N THR A 35 8.74 -43.82 5.40
CA THR A 35 8.26 -42.44 5.19
C THR A 35 7.30 -42.45 4.01
N LYS A 36 6.00 -42.28 4.31
CA LYS A 36 4.99 -42.13 3.29
C LYS A 36 5.37 -40.97 2.38
N SER A 37 5.19 -41.15 1.06
CA SER A 37 5.38 -40.05 0.08
C SER A 37 4.38 -38.95 0.28
N TYR A 38 4.58 -37.78 -0.34
CA TYR A 38 3.60 -36.70 -0.39
C TYR A 38 2.21 -37.23 -0.80
N ASP A 39 2.12 -37.95 -1.91
CA ASP A 39 0.87 -38.48 -2.44
C ASP A 39 0.21 -39.47 -1.47
N SER A 40 0.98 -40.34 -0.81
CA SER A 40 0.45 -41.27 0.17
C SER A 40 -0.15 -40.59 1.41
N ASN A 41 0.44 -39.46 1.86
CA ASN A 41 -0.12 -38.68 2.95
C ASN A 41 -1.33 -37.87 2.49
N LEU A 42 -1.35 -37.39 1.25
CA LEU A 42 -2.48 -36.69 0.65
C LEU A 42 -3.69 -37.63 0.55
N GLU A 43 -3.52 -38.84 -0.02
CA GLU A 43 -4.59 -39.86 -0.11
C GLU A 43 -5.09 -40.27 1.28
N GLU A 44 -4.20 -40.41 2.27
CA GLU A 44 -4.59 -40.71 3.64
C GLU A 44 -5.42 -39.61 4.25
N ALA A 45 -5.04 -38.34 4.02
CA ALA A 45 -5.78 -37.17 4.48
C ALA A 45 -7.19 -37.14 3.87
N GLN A 46 -7.31 -37.33 2.55
CA GLN A 46 -8.59 -37.40 1.84
C GLN A 46 -9.47 -38.53 2.36
N LYS A 47 -8.87 -39.69 2.70
CA LYS A 47 -9.60 -40.81 3.32
C LYS A 47 -10.11 -40.45 4.74
N TYR A 48 -9.38 -39.66 5.51
CA TYR A 48 -9.86 -39.18 6.81
C TYR A 48 -10.97 -38.13 6.62
N VAL A 49 -10.87 -37.24 5.66
CA VAL A 49 -11.95 -36.29 5.31
C VAL A 49 -13.24 -37.04 4.97
N SER A 50 -13.17 -38.10 4.12
CA SER A 50 -14.32 -38.88 3.77
C SER A 50 -14.99 -39.63 4.96
N LYS A 51 -14.24 -39.80 6.05
CA LYS A 51 -14.71 -40.36 7.33
C LYS A 51 -15.07 -39.31 8.37
N LEU A 52 -15.02 -38.03 8.02
CA LEU A 52 -15.23 -36.87 8.90
C LEU A 52 -14.27 -36.83 10.10
N ASP A 53 -13.11 -37.52 10.00
CA ASP A 53 -12.04 -37.48 11.02
C ASP A 53 -11.06 -36.33 10.69
N TYR A 54 -11.54 -35.10 10.88
CA TYR A 54 -10.82 -33.89 10.48
C TYR A 54 -9.47 -33.69 11.23
N LYS A 55 -9.36 -34.17 12.46
CA LYS A 55 -8.08 -34.10 13.21
C LYS A 55 -6.98 -34.97 12.58
N LYS A 56 -7.35 -36.18 12.12
CA LYS A 56 -6.38 -37.03 11.42
C LYS A 56 -6.12 -36.55 10.00
N ALA A 57 -7.13 -35.98 9.33
CA ALA A 57 -6.95 -35.33 8.04
C ALA A 57 -5.95 -34.18 8.12
N GLU A 58 -6.11 -33.27 9.09
CA GLU A 58 -5.17 -32.17 9.36
C GLU A 58 -3.74 -32.70 9.56
N ALA A 59 -3.55 -33.68 10.42
CA ALA A 59 -2.23 -34.26 10.69
C ALA A 59 -1.58 -34.88 9.45
N ALA A 60 -2.37 -35.51 8.56
CA ALA A 60 -1.89 -36.10 7.34
C ALA A 60 -1.56 -35.05 6.26
N TYR A 61 -2.38 -34.02 6.09
CA TYR A 61 -2.08 -32.89 5.20
C TYR A 61 -0.81 -32.14 5.64
N LEU A 62 -0.64 -31.87 6.93
CA LEU A 62 0.55 -31.22 7.44
C LEU A 62 1.82 -32.05 7.16
N LYS A 63 1.75 -33.40 7.26
CA LYS A 63 2.86 -34.29 6.87
C LYS A 63 3.15 -34.23 5.36
N ALA A 64 2.12 -34.16 4.52
CA ALA A 64 2.31 -33.98 3.08
C ALA A 64 3.02 -32.64 2.80
N ILE A 65 2.60 -31.56 3.43
CA ILE A 65 3.23 -30.23 3.31
C ILE A 65 4.69 -30.25 3.78
N ASP A 66 5.00 -30.95 4.85
CA ASP A 66 6.39 -31.07 5.36
C ASP A 66 7.29 -31.84 4.40
N ILE A 67 6.75 -32.82 3.65
CA ILE A 67 7.49 -33.61 2.67
C ILE A 67 7.77 -32.82 1.39
N ASP A 68 6.75 -32.17 0.85
CA ASP A 68 6.88 -31.28 -0.32
C ASP A 68 6.09 -29.99 -0.15
N PRO A 69 6.71 -28.96 0.43
CA PRO A 69 6.05 -27.68 0.66
C PRO A 69 5.78 -26.86 -0.62
N LYS A 70 6.28 -27.32 -1.77
CA LYS A 70 6.10 -26.61 -3.05
C LYS A 70 4.83 -26.99 -3.79
N GLN A 71 4.13 -28.03 -3.35
CA GLN A 71 2.87 -28.48 -3.93
C GLN A 71 1.68 -27.71 -3.34
N PRO A 72 0.80 -27.13 -4.15
CA PRO A 72 -0.33 -26.32 -3.65
C PRO A 72 -1.48 -27.17 -3.07
N THR A 73 -1.65 -28.41 -3.53
CA THR A 73 -2.84 -29.23 -3.26
C THR A 73 -3.11 -29.45 -1.78
N ALA A 74 -2.08 -29.85 -1.01
CA ALA A 74 -2.24 -30.10 0.41
C ALA A 74 -2.63 -28.86 1.21
N TYR A 75 -2.16 -27.68 0.84
CA TYR A 75 -2.57 -26.41 1.46
C TYR A 75 -4.04 -26.10 1.18
N ILE A 76 -4.47 -26.30 -0.05
CA ILE A 76 -5.83 -26.01 -0.50
C ILE A 76 -6.83 -26.94 0.19
N GLU A 77 -6.56 -28.24 0.18
CA GLU A 77 -7.45 -29.24 0.78
C GLU A 77 -7.49 -29.14 2.32
N LEU A 78 -6.38 -28.77 2.96
CA LEU A 78 -6.36 -28.50 4.39
C LEU A 78 -7.17 -27.23 4.74
N ALA A 79 -7.10 -26.21 3.88
CA ALA A 79 -7.93 -25.03 4.06
C ALA A 79 -9.43 -25.36 3.97
N ASP A 80 -9.81 -26.26 3.05
CA ASP A 80 -11.20 -26.75 2.95
C ASP A 80 -11.66 -27.48 4.22
N VAL A 81 -10.78 -28.27 4.81
CA VAL A 81 -11.04 -28.91 6.11
C VAL A 81 -11.30 -27.85 7.19
N TYR A 82 -10.44 -26.83 7.29
CA TYR A 82 -10.61 -25.76 8.28
C TYR A 82 -11.89 -24.96 8.08
N VAL A 83 -12.25 -24.66 6.83
CA VAL A 83 -13.54 -24.02 6.52
C VAL A 83 -14.72 -24.90 6.97
N THR A 84 -14.65 -26.20 6.69
CA THR A 84 -15.69 -27.16 7.04
C THR A 84 -15.93 -27.24 8.55
N ILE A 85 -14.89 -27.11 9.36
CA ILE A 85 -14.99 -27.12 10.83
C ILE A 85 -15.11 -25.73 11.44
N ASN A 86 -15.37 -24.69 10.61
CA ASN A 86 -15.55 -23.29 11.00
C ASN A 86 -14.32 -22.66 11.68
N GLU A 87 -13.12 -23.11 11.31
CA GLU A 87 -11.83 -22.54 11.72
C GLU A 87 -11.25 -21.65 10.60
N GLN A 88 -11.96 -20.60 10.24
CA GLN A 88 -11.64 -19.69 9.12
C GLN A 88 -10.22 -19.12 9.22
N ASP A 89 -9.80 -18.67 10.40
CA ASP A 89 -8.47 -18.09 10.61
C ASP A 89 -7.36 -19.08 10.25
N LYS A 90 -7.53 -20.37 10.58
CA LYS A 90 -6.56 -21.42 10.21
C LYS A 90 -6.54 -21.70 8.70
N ALA A 91 -7.71 -21.62 8.04
CA ALA A 91 -7.78 -21.77 6.60
C ALA A 91 -6.99 -20.66 5.89
N GLU A 92 -7.10 -19.44 6.37
CA GLU A 92 -6.34 -18.30 5.86
C GLU A 92 -4.83 -18.47 6.10
N ASP A 93 -4.43 -18.83 7.32
CA ASP A 93 -3.02 -19.02 7.69
C ASP A 93 -2.34 -20.11 6.86
N ILE A 94 -3.01 -21.22 6.63
CA ILE A 94 -2.42 -22.33 5.85
C ILE A 94 -2.28 -21.97 4.37
N LEU A 95 -3.22 -21.24 3.80
CA LEU A 95 -3.13 -20.75 2.42
C LEU A 95 -2.05 -19.68 2.28
N GLU A 96 -1.90 -18.77 3.25
CA GLU A 96 -0.79 -17.81 3.26
C GLU A 96 0.57 -18.50 3.33
N LYS A 97 0.69 -19.56 4.18
CA LYS A 97 1.88 -20.40 4.22
C LYS A 97 2.13 -21.07 2.87
N GLY A 98 1.08 -21.58 2.23
CA GLY A 98 1.15 -22.15 0.88
C GLY A 98 1.66 -21.14 -0.14
N TYR A 99 1.08 -19.95 -0.21
CA TYR A 99 1.50 -18.90 -1.15
C TYR A 99 2.99 -18.52 -1.02
N LYS A 100 3.53 -18.54 0.21
CA LYS A 100 4.94 -18.25 0.47
C LYS A 100 5.87 -19.40 0.03
N ASN A 101 5.41 -20.63 0.11
CA ASN A 101 6.25 -21.82 -0.08
C ASN A 101 6.23 -22.37 -1.51
N VAL A 102 5.08 -22.27 -2.21
CA VAL A 102 4.95 -22.80 -3.56
C VAL A 102 5.76 -21.99 -4.57
N ASP A 103 6.32 -22.69 -5.55
CA ASP A 103 7.05 -22.09 -6.66
C ASP A 103 6.14 -21.92 -7.89
N GLY A 104 6.52 -20.94 -8.74
CA GLY A 104 5.85 -20.69 -10.02
C GLY A 104 4.59 -19.83 -9.91
N LYS A 105 4.34 -19.05 -10.97
CA LYS A 105 3.19 -18.12 -11.00
C LYS A 105 1.85 -18.87 -10.97
N GLU A 106 1.77 -20.03 -11.60
CA GLU A 106 0.55 -20.82 -11.68
C GLU A 106 0.14 -21.36 -10.31
N ASN A 107 1.07 -22.00 -9.57
CA ASN A 107 0.80 -22.50 -8.24
C ASN A 107 0.41 -21.38 -7.26
N LYS A 108 1.09 -20.22 -7.35
CA LYS A 108 0.73 -19.04 -6.54
C LYS A 108 -0.66 -18.52 -6.89
N LYS A 109 -1.03 -18.55 -8.18
CA LYS A 109 -2.36 -18.15 -8.63
C LYS A 109 -3.44 -19.07 -8.05
N ILE A 110 -3.25 -20.41 -8.13
CA ILE A 110 -4.22 -21.38 -7.59
C ILE A 110 -4.44 -21.17 -6.08
N ILE A 111 -3.35 -20.95 -5.30
CA ILE A 111 -3.48 -20.63 -3.87
C ILE A 111 -4.25 -19.31 -3.67
N LYS A 112 -3.94 -18.28 -4.46
CA LYS A 112 -4.59 -16.97 -4.36
C LYS A 112 -6.08 -17.05 -4.71
N ASP A 113 -6.43 -17.73 -5.80
CA ASP A 113 -7.82 -17.96 -6.21
C ASP A 113 -8.61 -18.68 -5.08
N LYS A 114 -7.96 -19.62 -4.37
CA LYS A 114 -8.56 -20.30 -3.22
C LYS A 114 -8.71 -19.37 -2.00
N GLN A 115 -7.72 -18.56 -1.73
CA GLN A 115 -7.81 -17.53 -0.69
C GLN A 115 -8.99 -16.59 -0.96
N GLU A 116 -9.11 -16.08 -2.18
CA GLU A 116 -10.21 -15.21 -2.59
C GLU A 116 -11.58 -15.90 -2.48
N ALA A 117 -11.66 -17.20 -2.80
CA ALA A 117 -12.89 -17.97 -2.66
C ALA A 117 -13.32 -18.16 -1.20
N ILE A 118 -12.40 -18.24 -0.26
CA ILE A 118 -12.68 -18.44 1.18
C ILE A 118 -12.89 -17.12 1.92
N THR A 119 -12.09 -16.12 1.63
CA THR A 119 -12.00 -14.87 2.42
C THR A 119 -12.55 -13.65 1.70
N GLY A 120 -12.90 -13.79 0.42
CA GLY A 120 -13.13 -12.65 -0.45
C GLY A 120 -11.82 -12.01 -0.91
N ASP A 121 -11.90 -10.80 -1.40
CA ASP A 121 -10.74 -10.06 -1.89
C ASP A 121 -9.69 -9.87 -0.78
N LEU A 122 -8.47 -10.38 -1.02
CA LEU A 122 -7.32 -10.23 -0.12
C LEU A 122 -6.57 -8.91 -0.34
N SER A 123 -7.02 -8.10 -1.29
CA SER A 123 -6.40 -6.81 -1.51
C SER A 123 -6.56 -5.93 -0.28
N VAL A 124 -5.50 -5.22 0.05
CA VAL A 124 -5.57 -4.16 1.05
C VAL A 124 -6.07 -2.92 0.34
N THR A 125 -7.30 -2.51 0.64
CA THR A 125 -7.89 -1.31 0.05
C THR A 125 -7.63 -0.11 0.97
N ASN A 126 -7.25 1.04 0.39
CA ASN A 126 -6.90 2.26 1.13
C ASN A 126 -5.76 2.10 2.14
N ASN A 127 -4.78 1.25 1.85
CA ASN A 127 -3.64 1.02 2.73
C ASN A 127 -2.88 2.31 3.05
N GLY A 128 -3.09 2.81 4.26
CA GLY A 128 -2.64 4.15 4.69
C GLY A 128 -3.76 5.18 4.77
N GLY A 129 -5.00 4.80 4.52
CA GLY A 129 -6.18 5.61 4.80
C GLY A 129 -6.68 5.45 6.24
N ASP A 130 -7.69 6.25 6.58
CA ASP A 130 -8.36 6.17 7.89
C ASP A 130 -9.32 4.99 7.97
N TYR A 131 -9.65 4.44 6.84
CA TYR A 131 -10.45 3.24 6.65
C TYR A 131 -9.74 2.29 5.70
N VAL A 132 -9.50 1.07 6.17
CA VAL A 132 -8.77 0.05 5.40
C VAL A 132 -9.55 -1.26 5.41
N THR A 133 -9.66 -1.91 4.26
CA THR A 133 -10.22 -3.26 4.16
C THR A 133 -9.12 -4.27 3.90
N TYR A 134 -9.23 -5.41 4.58
CA TYR A 134 -8.31 -6.52 4.42
C TYR A 134 -8.98 -7.83 4.82
N ARG A 135 -8.94 -8.83 3.97
CA ARG A 135 -9.53 -10.16 4.19
C ARG A 135 -11.00 -10.10 4.63
N GLY A 136 -11.80 -9.31 3.93
CA GLY A 136 -13.22 -9.13 4.23
C GLY A 136 -13.55 -8.43 5.55
N LYS A 137 -12.53 -7.97 6.28
CA LYS A 137 -12.68 -7.18 7.50
C LYS A 137 -12.37 -5.72 7.21
N SER A 138 -12.98 -4.81 7.95
CA SER A 138 -12.71 -3.37 7.87
C SER A 138 -12.03 -2.89 9.13
N TYR A 139 -11.11 -1.97 8.97
CA TYR A 139 -10.35 -1.36 10.08
C TYR A 139 -10.46 0.15 9.93
N TYR A 140 -10.84 0.85 11.01
CA TYR A 140 -10.97 2.30 10.98
C TYR A 140 -10.79 2.91 12.36
N TRP A 141 -10.44 4.21 12.40
CA TRP A 141 -10.40 4.98 13.62
C TRP A 141 -11.79 5.46 14.00
N LYS A 142 -12.23 5.12 15.21
CA LYS A 142 -13.42 5.67 15.84
C LYS A 142 -13.01 6.86 16.69
N TYR A 143 -13.40 8.02 16.24
CA TYR A 143 -13.11 9.28 16.90
C TYR A 143 -14.18 9.56 17.97
N THR A 144 -13.77 10.24 19.04
CA THR A 144 -14.68 10.76 20.08
C THR A 144 -14.82 12.27 19.89
N LYS A 145 -15.78 12.90 20.58
CA LYS A 145 -15.91 14.36 20.59
C LYS A 145 -14.64 15.10 21.01
N ASN A 146 -13.79 14.47 21.81
CA ASN A 146 -12.51 15.02 22.23
C ASN A 146 -11.39 14.82 21.21
N SER A 147 -11.69 14.17 20.08
CA SER A 147 -10.70 13.88 19.04
C SER A 147 -10.49 15.07 18.08
N PHE A 148 -11.35 16.07 18.16
CA PHE A 148 -11.34 17.23 17.26
C PHE A 148 -11.25 18.52 18.06
N TYR A 149 -10.56 19.50 17.48
CA TYR A 149 -10.46 20.84 18.02
C TYR A 149 -11.85 21.49 17.96
N ASP A 150 -12.29 22.08 19.10
CA ASP A 150 -13.42 22.99 19.15
C ASP A 150 -12.92 24.35 18.61
N SER A 151 -12.78 24.46 17.32
CA SER A 151 -12.51 25.71 16.66
C SER A 151 -13.75 26.10 15.89
N GLU A 152 -14.13 27.35 15.99
CA GLU A 152 -15.12 28.01 15.15
C GLU A 152 -14.80 27.91 13.63
N THR A 153 -13.73 27.20 13.29
CA THR A 153 -13.28 26.94 11.94
C THR A 153 -13.62 25.51 11.54
N LEU A 154 -14.20 25.32 10.39
CA LEU A 154 -14.71 24.09 9.75
C LEU A 154 -13.67 22.97 9.53
N TYR A 155 -12.42 23.12 9.96
CA TYR A 155 -11.40 22.10 9.95
C TYR A 155 -11.33 21.40 11.30
N ALA A 156 -12.09 20.33 11.43
CA ALA A 156 -11.85 19.37 12.49
C ALA A 156 -10.53 18.64 12.23
N MET A 157 -9.41 19.25 12.61
CA MET A 157 -8.13 18.55 12.68
C MET A 157 -8.17 17.61 13.88
N PRO A 158 -7.84 16.32 13.71
CA PRO A 158 -7.74 15.41 14.85
C PRO A 158 -6.72 15.96 15.85
N TYR A 159 -7.09 16.02 17.13
CA TYR A 159 -6.14 16.32 18.19
C TYR A 159 -5.05 15.28 18.22
N THR A 160 -3.80 15.70 18.26
CA THR A 160 -2.65 14.79 18.43
C THR A 160 -2.68 14.03 19.75
N ASP A 161 -3.31 14.62 20.77
CA ASP A 161 -3.36 14.09 22.14
C ASP A 161 -4.66 13.32 22.45
N ALA A 162 -5.58 13.22 21.48
CA ALA A 162 -6.82 12.50 21.69
C ALA A 162 -6.61 10.98 21.70
N VAL A 163 -7.21 10.30 22.66
CA VAL A 163 -7.27 8.84 22.70
C VAL A 163 -8.41 8.35 21.82
N ASN A 164 -8.07 7.74 20.71
CA ASN A 164 -9.01 7.19 19.73
C ASN A 164 -9.06 5.65 19.81
N GLU A 165 -10.09 5.07 19.23
CA GLU A 165 -10.27 3.63 19.17
C GLU A 165 -10.04 3.13 17.74
N LEU A 166 -9.11 2.19 17.55
CA LEU A 166 -9.01 1.43 16.31
C LEU A 166 -9.99 0.26 16.38
N VAL A 167 -10.93 0.23 15.47
CA VAL A 167 -12.02 -0.75 15.42
C VAL A 167 -11.79 -1.69 14.24
N CYS A 168 -12.04 -2.97 14.48
CA CYS A 168 -12.17 -3.99 13.45
C CYS A 168 -13.64 -4.36 13.31
N VAL A 169 -14.16 -4.36 12.09
CA VAL A 169 -15.50 -4.88 11.74
C VAL A 169 -15.33 -6.16 10.95
N ASP A 170 -15.93 -7.23 11.41
CA ASP A 170 -15.90 -8.50 10.71
C ASP A 170 -16.89 -8.53 9.52
N ASN A 171 -16.85 -9.59 8.73
CA ASN A 171 -17.73 -9.80 7.58
C ASN A 171 -19.23 -9.96 7.93
N LYS A 172 -19.57 -10.06 9.23
CA LYS A 172 -20.95 -10.07 9.75
C LYS A 172 -21.39 -8.71 10.29
N GLY A 173 -20.54 -7.68 10.17
CA GLY A 173 -20.80 -6.34 10.67
C GLY A 173 -20.58 -6.17 12.19
N LYS A 174 -19.95 -7.15 12.87
CA LYS A 174 -19.68 -7.05 14.30
C LYS A 174 -18.42 -6.22 14.54
N GLU A 175 -18.57 -5.15 15.31
CA GLU A 175 -17.47 -4.28 15.73
C GLU A 175 -16.72 -4.85 16.95
N LYS A 176 -15.40 -4.65 16.93
CA LYS A 176 -14.51 -4.91 18.05
C LYS A 176 -13.44 -3.85 18.10
N THR A 177 -13.30 -3.14 19.21
CA THR A 177 -12.13 -2.28 19.46
C THR A 177 -10.90 -3.15 19.67
N ILE A 178 -9.88 -2.96 18.83
CA ILE A 178 -8.63 -3.73 18.85
C ILE A 178 -7.46 -2.94 19.44
N TYR A 179 -7.53 -1.60 19.42
CA TYR A 179 -6.52 -0.73 20.00
C TYR A 179 -7.16 0.56 20.52
N LYS A 180 -6.63 1.12 21.62
CA LYS A 180 -6.91 2.46 22.11
C LYS A 180 -5.60 3.19 22.33
N GLY A 181 -5.47 4.39 21.81
CA GLY A 181 -4.26 5.19 21.94
C GLY A 181 -4.34 6.48 21.12
N HIS A 182 -3.23 7.19 21.07
CA HIS A 182 -3.11 8.51 20.45
C HIS A 182 -2.92 8.44 18.92
N GLY A 183 -3.52 7.44 18.27
CA GLY A 183 -3.50 7.29 16.82
C GLY A 183 -4.64 8.06 16.15
N ASN A 184 -4.35 8.71 15.06
CA ASN A 184 -5.35 9.45 14.28
C ASN A 184 -5.08 9.43 12.78
N ASN A 185 -4.06 8.73 12.33
CA ASN A 185 -3.61 8.73 10.94
C ASN A 185 -3.58 7.32 10.35
N GLY A 186 -3.45 7.30 9.05
CA GLY A 186 -3.49 6.20 8.12
C GLY A 186 -3.09 4.83 8.68
N ILE A 187 -4.04 3.93 8.65
CA ILE A 187 -3.84 2.54 9.01
C ILE A 187 -3.05 1.88 7.89
N ARG A 188 -1.97 1.17 8.24
CA ARG A 188 -1.17 0.40 7.29
C ARG A 188 -1.23 -1.07 7.64
N ILE A 189 -1.44 -1.91 6.64
CA ILE A 189 -1.40 -3.37 6.80
C ILE A 189 -0.25 -3.93 5.98
N PHE A 190 0.66 -4.62 6.66
CA PHE A 190 1.80 -5.29 6.05
C PHE A 190 2.12 -6.58 6.77
N ASN A 191 2.31 -7.66 6.03
CA ASN A 191 2.67 -8.98 6.56
C ASN A 191 1.74 -9.44 7.69
N ASN A 192 0.42 -9.31 7.50
CA ASN A 192 -0.63 -9.68 8.48
C ASN A 192 -0.48 -8.96 9.83
N LYS A 193 0.01 -7.72 9.79
CA LYS A 193 0.12 -6.82 10.95
C LYS A 193 -0.42 -5.45 10.60
N ILE A 194 -1.01 -4.81 11.61
CA ILE A 194 -1.45 -3.42 11.53
C ILE A 194 -0.33 -2.53 12.06
N TYR A 195 -0.05 -1.45 11.33
CA TYR A 195 0.86 -0.39 11.73
C TYR A 195 0.07 0.90 11.86
N VAL A 196 0.15 1.54 13.01
CA VAL A 196 -0.46 2.83 13.30
C VAL A 196 0.56 3.77 13.92
N LEU A 197 0.46 5.05 13.62
CA LEU A 197 1.28 6.06 14.27
C LEU A 197 0.72 6.35 15.67
N ASP A 198 1.55 6.22 16.69
CA ASP A 198 1.29 6.76 18.02
C ASP A 198 1.83 8.18 18.05
N THR A 199 0.94 9.16 18.11
CA THR A 199 1.30 10.58 18.00
C THR A 199 1.99 11.09 19.27
N GLU A 200 1.67 10.54 20.47
CA GLU A 200 2.35 10.89 21.71
C GLU A 200 3.79 10.38 21.70
N ALA A 201 3.99 9.13 21.34
CA ALA A 201 5.32 8.52 21.24
C ALA A 201 6.07 8.96 19.97
N ASN A 202 5.41 9.61 19.01
CA ASN A 202 5.93 9.94 17.68
C ASN A 202 6.65 8.76 17.01
N SER A 203 6.02 7.59 17.07
CA SER A 203 6.55 6.35 16.54
C SER A 203 5.44 5.40 16.13
N TYR A 204 5.73 4.50 15.20
CA TYR A 204 4.76 3.50 14.80
C TYR A 204 4.67 2.34 15.80
N ILE A 205 3.46 1.86 16.01
CA ILE A 205 3.17 0.62 16.71
C ILE A 205 2.76 -0.42 15.66
N ALA A 206 3.44 -1.57 15.67
CA ALA A 206 3.02 -2.77 14.96
C ALA A 206 2.26 -3.69 15.91
N MET A 207 1.13 -4.24 15.47
CA MET A 207 0.31 -5.19 16.21
C MET A 207 -0.25 -6.27 15.30
N ASP A 208 -0.68 -7.38 15.87
CA ASP A 208 -1.42 -8.39 15.13
C ASP A 208 -2.80 -7.87 14.74
N MET A 209 -3.47 -8.54 13.77
CA MET A 209 -4.75 -8.09 13.23
C MET A 209 -5.88 -8.02 14.27
N ASP A 210 -5.72 -8.66 15.43
CA ASP A 210 -6.65 -8.59 16.56
C ASP A 210 -6.28 -7.55 17.64
N GLY A 211 -5.20 -6.78 17.41
CA GLY A 211 -4.68 -5.76 18.30
C GLY A 211 -3.72 -6.27 19.38
N THR A 212 -3.35 -7.57 19.36
CA THR A 212 -2.39 -8.16 20.31
C THR A 212 -0.93 -8.00 19.85
N ASN A 213 0.02 -8.46 20.65
CA ASN A 213 1.47 -8.48 20.33
C ASN A 213 2.05 -7.13 19.90
N ARG A 214 1.63 -6.06 20.55
CA ARG A 214 2.03 -4.67 20.23
C ARG A 214 3.52 -4.45 20.45
N LYS A 215 4.17 -3.83 19.47
CA LYS A 215 5.59 -3.46 19.53
C LYS A 215 5.81 -2.11 18.88
N SER A 216 6.59 -1.24 19.54
CA SER A 216 7.07 -0.01 18.90
C SER A 216 8.05 -0.35 17.77
N VAL A 217 7.91 0.36 16.67
CA VAL A 217 8.75 0.24 15.47
C VAL A 217 9.52 1.54 15.31
N ASN A 218 10.83 1.46 15.14
CA ASN A 218 11.68 2.64 14.98
C ASN A 218 11.50 3.28 13.59
N LEU A 219 10.33 3.85 13.39
CA LEU A 219 9.93 4.63 12.22
C LEU A 219 9.24 5.91 12.66
N ASN A 220 9.56 7.01 12.00
CA ASN A 220 8.86 8.28 12.12
C ASN A 220 7.75 8.39 11.07
N THR A 221 7.94 7.78 9.90
CA THR A 221 6.98 7.79 8.80
C THR A 221 7.04 6.47 8.06
N ILE A 222 5.87 5.89 7.75
CA ILE A 222 5.74 4.84 6.74
C ILE A 222 5.39 5.53 5.43
N VAL A 223 6.18 5.27 4.40
CA VAL A 223 6.02 5.89 3.08
C VAL A 223 5.19 4.99 2.20
N ASP A 224 5.57 3.72 2.09
CA ASP A 224 4.90 2.77 1.22
C ASP A 224 5.17 1.32 1.65
N ILE A 225 4.48 0.39 1.03
CA ILE A 225 4.60 -1.04 1.24
C ILE A 225 4.89 -1.71 -0.10
N GLY A 226 6.08 -2.30 -0.20
CA GLY A 226 6.42 -3.19 -1.32
C GLY A 226 5.99 -4.63 -1.03
N ASP A 227 6.22 -5.54 -1.99
CA ASP A 227 5.80 -6.94 -1.92
C ASP A 227 6.30 -7.68 -0.66
N ASP A 228 7.52 -7.38 -0.20
CA ASP A 228 8.18 -8.08 0.90
C ASP A 228 8.78 -7.17 1.97
N LYS A 229 8.64 -5.84 1.83
CA LYS A 229 9.23 -4.84 2.72
C LYS A 229 8.34 -3.63 2.88
N LEU A 230 8.34 -3.11 4.09
CA LEU A 230 7.79 -1.80 4.40
C LEU A 230 8.91 -0.75 4.25
N LEU A 231 8.59 0.36 3.60
CA LEU A 231 9.48 1.48 3.39
C LEU A 231 9.08 2.65 4.29
N GLY A 232 10.03 3.25 4.95
CA GLY A 232 9.76 4.38 5.84
C GLY A 232 10.99 5.19 6.17
N PHE A 233 10.80 6.26 6.93
CA PHE A 233 11.88 7.09 7.45
C PHE A 233 12.06 6.90 8.95
N ASN A 234 13.30 6.97 9.39
CA ASN A 234 13.68 7.16 10.78
C ASN A 234 14.78 8.22 10.88
N LYS A 235 15.34 8.46 12.07
CA LYS A 235 16.41 9.45 12.30
C LYS A 235 17.68 9.22 11.47
N LYS A 236 17.86 8.05 10.84
CA LYS A 236 19.03 7.72 10.00
C LYS A 236 18.77 7.94 8.50
N GLY A 237 17.53 8.20 8.12
CA GLY A 237 17.10 8.38 6.74
C GLY A 237 16.06 7.36 6.28
N LEU A 238 16.06 7.06 4.99
CA LEU A 238 15.14 6.09 4.37
C LEU A 238 15.57 4.66 4.72
N VAL A 239 14.64 3.89 5.24
CA VAL A 239 14.86 2.53 5.72
C VAL A 239 13.85 1.57 5.14
N THR A 240 14.23 0.30 5.08
CA THR A 240 13.30 -0.82 4.83
C THR A 240 13.15 -1.67 6.07
N ILE A 241 11.95 -2.22 6.28
CA ILE A 241 11.65 -3.22 7.30
C ILE A 241 11.18 -4.48 6.58
N ASN A 242 11.83 -5.60 6.87
CA ASN A 242 11.41 -6.89 6.32
C ASN A 242 10.35 -7.58 7.21
N LYS A 243 9.90 -8.76 6.77
CA LYS A 243 8.90 -9.57 7.51
C LYS A 243 9.34 -10.00 8.91
N ASN A 244 10.66 -9.98 9.21
CA ASN A 244 11.22 -10.29 10.53
C ASN A 244 11.34 -9.04 11.42
N ASN A 245 10.85 -7.86 10.97
CA ASN A 245 11.00 -6.55 11.58
C ASN A 245 12.47 -6.06 11.67
N GLU A 246 13.34 -6.55 10.80
CA GLU A 246 14.71 -6.05 10.71
C GLU A 246 14.73 -4.75 9.91
N VAL A 247 15.27 -3.71 10.52
CA VAL A 247 15.37 -2.36 9.96
C VAL A 247 16.73 -2.18 9.27
N LYS A 248 16.71 -1.82 7.99
CA LYS A 248 17.90 -1.53 7.21
C LYS A 248 17.84 -0.14 6.61
N THR A 249 18.83 0.71 6.89
CA THR A 249 18.99 2.00 6.20
C THR A 249 19.48 1.76 4.77
N ILE A 250 18.74 2.29 3.79
CA ILE A 250 19.02 2.17 2.36
C ILE A 250 19.48 3.50 1.75
N LEU A 251 19.14 4.62 2.37
CA LEU A 251 19.59 5.96 2.01
C LEU A 251 19.74 6.83 3.25
N SER A 252 20.96 7.31 3.52
CA SER A 252 21.19 8.29 4.58
C SER A 252 20.85 9.68 4.04
N VAL A 253 19.74 10.24 4.48
CA VAL A 253 19.21 11.52 4.01
C VAL A 253 18.31 12.11 5.09
N ASP A 254 18.21 13.43 5.15
CA ASP A 254 17.22 14.09 5.98
C ASP A 254 15.82 13.86 5.38
N SER A 255 14.89 13.38 6.21
CA SER A 255 13.52 13.10 5.78
C SER A 255 12.76 14.34 5.30
N SER A 256 13.16 15.54 5.76
CA SER A 256 12.58 16.80 5.29
C SER A 256 12.97 17.16 3.86
N LYS A 257 14.03 16.55 3.33
CA LYS A 257 14.58 16.82 1.99
C LYS A 257 14.34 15.70 1.01
N CYS A 258 13.85 14.55 1.47
CA CYS A 258 13.64 13.39 0.63
C CYS A 258 12.17 13.01 0.62
N GLN A 259 11.61 12.90 -0.57
CA GLN A 259 10.27 12.41 -0.81
C GLN A 259 10.34 11.12 -1.61
N VAL A 260 9.57 10.12 -1.21
CA VAL A 260 9.37 8.88 -1.97
C VAL A 260 7.95 8.90 -2.49
N ASP A 261 7.80 8.84 -3.81
CA ASP A 261 6.50 9.00 -4.45
C ASP A 261 5.96 7.72 -5.06
N CYS A 262 6.85 6.81 -5.47
CA CYS A 262 6.43 5.65 -6.23
C CYS A 262 7.35 4.45 -6.01
N ILE A 263 6.71 3.28 -5.90
CA ILE A 263 7.38 1.98 -6.01
C ILE A 263 6.84 1.29 -7.27
N LYS A 264 7.74 0.95 -8.17
CA LYS A 264 7.38 0.26 -9.41
C LYS A 264 8.45 -0.76 -9.80
N ASP A 265 8.05 -1.96 -10.19
CA ASP A 265 8.95 -3.03 -10.65
C ASP A 265 10.12 -3.28 -9.67
N ASN A 266 9.81 -3.34 -8.37
CA ASN A 266 10.74 -3.52 -7.27
C ASN A 266 11.84 -2.43 -7.20
N ARG A 267 11.53 -1.22 -7.66
CA ARG A 267 12.35 -0.03 -7.56
C ARG A 267 11.61 1.08 -6.82
N ILE A 268 12.38 1.82 -6.03
CA ILE A 268 11.94 3.01 -5.30
C ILE A 268 12.30 4.22 -6.17
N TYR A 269 11.34 5.07 -6.45
CA TYR A 269 11.52 6.36 -7.10
C TYR A 269 11.33 7.46 -6.07
N TYR A 270 12.32 8.33 -5.95
CA TYR A 270 12.38 9.33 -4.91
C TYR A 270 13.02 10.62 -5.42
N SER A 271 12.76 11.69 -4.72
CA SER A 271 13.38 12.99 -4.95
C SER A 271 14.14 13.47 -3.74
N VAL A 272 15.17 14.25 -4.00
CA VAL A 272 15.97 14.92 -2.95
C VAL A 272 16.12 16.39 -3.30
N SER A 273 15.65 17.27 -2.42
CA SER A 273 15.84 18.71 -2.56
C SER A 273 17.16 19.18 -1.95
N ASP A 274 17.73 20.24 -2.50
CA ASP A 274 18.88 20.94 -1.91
C ASP A 274 18.46 21.75 -0.68
N ASP A 275 19.45 22.35 0.01
CA ASP A 275 19.23 23.11 1.25
C ASP A 275 18.36 24.34 1.04
N ASP A 276 18.43 24.96 -0.13
CA ASP A 276 17.67 26.16 -0.49
C ASP A 276 16.33 25.87 -1.15
N SER A 277 15.98 24.58 -1.35
CA SER A 277 14.78 24.14 -2.09
C SER A 277 14.68 24.74 -3.50
N LYS A 278 15.84 24.97 -4.16
CA LYS A 278 15.92 25.54 -5.52
C LYS A 278 16.28 24.50 -6.58
N LYS A 279 16.59 23.30 -6.14
CA LYS A 279 16.95 22.18 -7.00
C LYS A 279 16.44 20.88 -6.40
N ILE A 280 15.85 20.04 -7.23
CA ILE A 280 15.37 18.71 -6.88
C ILE A 280 16.04 17.70 -7.80
N SER A 281 16.73 16.72 -7.23
CA SER A 281 17.23 15.55 -7.94
C SER A 281 16.21 14.43 -7.87
N VAL A 282 15.77 13.93 -9.00
CA VAL A 282 14.86 12.78 -9.12
C VAL A 282 15.68 11.54 -9.43
N GLU A 283 15.55 10.54 -8.60
CA GLU A 283 16.40 9.37 -8.55
C GLU A 283 15.58 8.09 -8.45
N SER A 284 16.21 6.94 -8.74
CA SER A 284 15.64 5.64 -8.40
C SER A 284 16.70 4.68 -7.89
N MET A 285 16.28 3.70 -7.07
CA MET A 285 17.14 2.63 -6.55
C MET A 285 16.35 1.36 -6.27
N ASP A 286 17.03 0.24 -6.05
CA ASP A 286 16.39 -0.98 -5.56
C ASP A 286 16.11 -0.91 -4.03
N PHE A 287 15.31 -1.85 -3.52
CA PHE A 287 14.98 -1.94 -2.08
C PHE A 287 16.19 -2.28 -1.17
N ASN A 288 17.36 -2.51 -1.73
CA ASN A 288 18.59 -2.70 -0.97
C ASN A 288 19.45 -1.43 -0.92
N GLY A 289 19.01 -0.35 -1.57
CA GLY A 289 19.72 0.93 -1.70
C GLY A 289 20.84 0.90 -2.74
N LYS A 290 20.81 -0.10 -3.64
CA LYS A 290 21.79 -0.27 -4.72
C LYS A 290 21.19 0.13 -6.08
N ASN A 291 22.00 0.03 -7.12
CA ASN A 291 21.58 0.30 -8.51
C ASN A 291 20.90 1.67 -8.67
N LYS A 292 21.47 2.68 -8.02
CA LYS A 292 20.99 4.06 -8.11
C LYS A 292 21.08 4.57 -9.53
N LYS A 293 20.02 5.24 -9.99
CA LYS A 293 19.96 5.90 -11.28
C LYS A 293 19.43 7.30 -11.10
N HIS A 294 20.12 8.26 -11.70
CA HIS A 294 19.63 9.62 -11.85
C HIS A 294 18.61 9.65 -13.01
N ILE A 295 17.43 10.21 -12.75
CA ILE A 295 16.36 10.36 -13.74
C ILE A 295 16.39 11.76 -14.35
N THR A 296 16.30 12.78 -13.49
CA THR A 296 16.34 14.17 -13.94
C THR A 296 16.64 15.10 -12.78
N THR A 297 17.06 16.31 -13.10
CA THR A 297 17.15 17.40 -12.13
C THR A 297 16.15 18.48 -12.51
N ILE A 298 15.35 18.91 -11.56
CA ILE A 298 14.42 20.04 -11.67
C ILE A 298 15.11 21.22 -11.01
N ASP A 299 15.40 22.24 -11.79
CA ASP A 299 16.02 23.48 -11.34
C ASP A 299 15.41 24.67 -12.10
N LYS A 300 15.96 25.87 -11.88
CA LYS A 300 15.50 27.09 -12.52
C LYS A 300 15.34 26.97 -14.04
N SER A 301 16.21 26.21 -14.72
CA SER A 301 16.19 26.08 -16.18
C SER A 301 14.94 25.36 -16.68
N LYS A 302 14.28 24.55 -15.84
CA LYS A 302 13.03 23.83 -16.17
C LYS A 302 11.78 24.54 -15.69
N CYS A 303 11.90 25.56 -14.87
CA CYS A 303 10.80 26.34 -14.36
C CYS A 303 10.38 27.49 -15.29
N GLU A 304 11.32 28.12 -15.99
CA GLU A 304 11.09 29.37 -16.74
C GLU A 304 11.46 29.26 -18.22
N ASP A 305 10.71 29.98 -19.09
CA ASP A 305 10.99 30.15 -20.53
C ASP A 305 11.99 31.27 -20.84
N SER A 306 12.70 31.81 -19.91
CA SER A 306 13.67 32.93 -19.99
C SER A 306 13.23 34.20 -19.26
N GLY A 307 13.96 34.56 -18.22
CA GLY A 307 13.82 35.83 -17.52
C GLY A 307 14.51 35.85 -16.17
N SER A 308 15.00 37.01 -15.76
CA SER A 308 15.92 37.26 -14.66
C SER A 308 15.28 37.26 -13.25
N THR A 309 14.15 36.68 -13.03
CA THR A 309 13.46 36.68 -11.73
C THR A 309 13.91 35.50 -10.83
N SER A 310 14.06 35.79 -9.55
CA SER A 310 14.50 34.80 -8.57
C SER A 310 13.38 33.84 -8.21
N ILE A 311 13.57 32.54 -8.48
CA ILE A 311 12.74 31.48 -7.90
C ILE A 311 13.09 31.36 -6.42
N SER A 312 12.08 31.41 -5.56
CA SER A 312 12.26 31.28 -4.11
C SER A 312 12.22 29.84 -3.65
N ARG A 313 11.43 28.99 -4.31
CA ARG A 313 11.25 27.56 -3.97
C ARG A 313 10.80 26.75 -5.18
N ILE A 314 11.27 25.49 -5.26
CA ILE A 314 10.76 24.46 -6.15
C ILE A 314 10.29 23.31 -5.26
N SER A 315 9.13 22.75 -5.56
CA SER A 315 8.53 21.63 -4.84
C SER A 315 8.09 20.53 -5.80
N LEU A 316 8.48 19.28 -5.55
CA LEU A 316 7.92 18.15 -6.24
C LEU A 316 6.63 17.75 -5.50
N ASN A 317 5.51 17.75 -6.18
CA ASN A 317 4.20 17.50 -5.58
C ASN A 317 3.83 16.01 -5.69
N CYS A 318 4.08 15.39 -6.84
CA CYS A 318 3.96 13.95 -6.98
C CYS A 318 4.75 13.43 -8.18
N MET A 319 5.06 12.15 -8.12
CA MET A 319 5.74 11.41 -9.18
C MET A 319 5.11 10.03 -9.34
N GLN A 320 4.97 9.58 -10.59
CA GLN A 320 4.51 8.24 -10.89
C GLN A 320 5.28 7.62 -12.04
N VAL A 321 5.35 6.29 -12.02
CA VAL A 321 6.04 5.52 -13.06
C VAL A 321 5.05 4.61 -13.77
N MET A 322 4.98 4.76 -15.09
CA MET A 322 4.21 3.90 -15.95
C MET A 322 5.10 3.35 -17.07
N GLU A 323 5.13 2.04 -17.21
CA GLU A 323 6.02 1.36 -18.15
C GLU A 323 7.49 1.82 -17.96
N LYS A 324 8.05 2.52 -18.93
CA LYS A 324 9.43 3.04 -18.89
C LYS A 324 9.50 4.55 -18.71
N GLN A 325 8.40 5.18 -18.29
CA GLN A 325 8.30 6.63 -18.17
C GLN A 325 7.99 7.04 -16.74
N VAL A 326 8.60 8.12 -16.30
CA VAL A 326 8.39 8.79 -15.03
C VAL A 326 7.64 10.07 -15.31
N TYR A 327 6.47 10.21 -14.74
CA TYR A 327 5.62 11.41 -14.80
C TYR A 327 5.81 12.19 -13.54
N ILE A 328 6.12 13.48 -13.64
CA ILE A 328 6.47 14.33 -12.53
C ILE A 328 5.65 15.61 -12.60
N TYR A 329 4.91 15.88 -11.53
CA TYR A 329 4.25 17.14 -11.30
C TYR A 329 5.02 17.92 -10.24
N PHE A 330 5.41 19.14 -10.55
CA PHE A 330 6.12 20.02 -9.66
C PHE A 330 5.66 21.46 -9.78
N THR A 331 5.86 22.22 -8.71
CA THR A 331 5.52 23.62 -8.59
C THR A 331 6.78 24.44 -8.29
N TRP A 332 6.74 25.74 -8.58
CA TRP A 332 7.76 26.69 -8.13
C TRP A 332 7.12 28.04 -7.79
N VAL A 333 7.73 28.72 -6.84
CA VAL A 333 7.27 30.03 -6.38
C VAL A 333 8.18 31.12 -6.91
N LYS A 334 7.59 32.09 -7.60
CA LYS A 334 8.23 33.26 -8.19
C LYS A 334 7.50 34.52 -7.78
N SER A 335 8.19 35.43 -7.09
CA SER A 335 7.60 36.72 -6.67
C SER A 335 6.27 36.61 -5.92
N GLY A 336 6.08 35.52 -5.18
CA GLY A 336 4.85 35.25 -4.43
C GLY A 336 3.80 34.44 -5.20
N ASN A 337 3.93 34.29 -6.51
CA ASN A 337 3.02 33.47 -7.33
C ASN A 337 3.57 32.06 -7.47
N GLU A 338 2.70 31.06 -7.48
CA GLU A 338 3.04 29.66 -7.68
C GLU A 338 2.66 29.22 -9.09
N ASP A 339 3.63 28.71 -9.84
CA ASP A 339 3.45 28.08 -11.15
C ASP A 339 3.66 26.58 -11.07
N CYS A 340 3.18 25.82 -12.03
CA CYS A 340 3.35 24.37 -12.03
C CYS A 340 3.52 23.78 -13.44
N LYS A 341 4.18 22.62 -13.48
CA LYS A 341 4.37 21.82 -14.71
C LYS A 341 4.15 20.34 -14.46
N LEU A 342 3.64 19.70 -15.50
CA LEU A 342 3.64 18.25 -15.65
C LEU A 342 4.63 17.87 -16.74
N ILE A 343 5.59 17.03 -16.41
CA ILE A 343 6.62 16.54 -17.34
C ILE A 343 6.65 15.02 -17.36
N LYS A 344 7.20 14.45 -18.42
CA LYS A 344 7.60 13.06 -18.45
C LYS A 344 9.06 12.91 -18.85
N VAL A 345 9.69 11.87 -18.30
CA VAL A 345 11.09 11.49 -18.56
C VAL A 345 11.16 9.97 -18.59
N ASN A 346 12.00 9.39 -19.45
CA ASN A 346 12.21 7.94 -19.41
C ASN A 346 12.91 7.51 -18.10
N THR A 347 12.71 6.27 -17.66
CA THR A 347 13.36 5.72 -16.46
C THR A 347 14.90 5.63 -16.55
N ASP A 348 15.47 5.88 -17.73
CA ASP A 348 16.92 6.00 -17.96
C ASP A 348 17.43 7.45 -17.98
N GLY A 349 16.53 8.42 -17.76
CA GLY A 349 16.84 9.85 -17.77
C GLY A 349 16.77 10.54 -19.13
N SER A 350 16.51 9.82 -20.20
CA SER A 350 16.33 10.39 -21.54
C SER A 350 14.90 10.87 -21.77
N GLY A 351 14.65 11.55 -22.88
CA GLY A 351 13.30 11.81 -23.39
C GLY A 351 12.48 12.79 -22.57
N TYR A 352 13.11 13.81 -21.97
CA TYR A 352 12.39 14.87 -21.27
C TYR A 352 11.35 15.54 -22.17
N THR A 353 10.12 15.60 -21.71
CA THR A 353 9.00 16.23 -22.43
C THR A 353 8.12 16.98 -21.44
N GLU A 354 7.80 18.22 -21.73
CA GLU A 354 6.78 18.98 -21.02
C GLU A 354 5.40 18.57 -21.58
N LEU A 355 4.51 18.13 -20.70
CA LEU A 355 3.16 17.71 -21.11
C LEU A 355 2.18 18.87 -21.00
N THR A 356 2.20 19.58 -19.88
CA THR A 356 1.35 20.73 -19.66
C THR A 356 1.93 21.67 -18.62
N ARG A 357 1.61 22.95 -18.78
CA ARG A 357 1.89 24.00 -17.83
C ARG A 357 0.57 24.60 -17.37
N PHE A 358 0.41 24.75 -16.08
CA PHE A 358 -0.75 25.41 -15.50
C PHE A 358 -0.29 26.77 -14.98
N ASN A 359 -0.97 27.82 -15.38
CA ASN A 359 -0.73 29.15 -14.84
C ASN A 359 -1.67 29.39 -13.68
N THR A 360 -1.14 29.70 -12.52
CA THR A 360 -1.94 30.01 -11.32
C THR A 360 -2.56 31.40 -11.35
N ASP A 361 -2.20 32.25 -12.32
CA ASP A 361 -2.82 33.56 -12.52
C ASP A 361 -4.33 33.48 -12.90
N ASP A 362 -4.79 32.32 -13.36
CA ASP A 362 -6.19 32.06 -13.67
C ASP A 362 -7.03 31.70 -12.42
N TYR A 363 -6.41 31.64 -11.23
CA TYR A 363 -7.09 31.30 -9.98
C TYR A 363 -7.05 32.48 -9.01
N GLU A 364 -8.21 32.82 -8.47
CA GLU A 364 -8.34 33.85 -7.42
C GLU A 364 -7.52 33.47 -6.18
N TRP A 365 -7.02 34.48 -5.47
CA TRP A 365 -6.26 34.34 -4.23
C TRP A 365 -6.94 33.34 -3.28
N GLY A 366 -6.21 32.29 -2.87
CA GLY A 366 -6.66 31.34 -1.88
C GLY A 366 -6.96 29.93 -2.38
N SER A 367 -6.97 29.69 -3.70
CA SER A 367 -7.23 28.33 -4.20
C SER A 367 -6.00 27.46 -4.17
N ARG A 368 -6.00 26.41 -3.33
CA ARG A 368 -4.99 25.34 -3.38
C ARG A 368 -5.44 24.28 -4.37
N LEU A 369 -4.69 24.14 -5.44
CA LEU A 369 -4.83 23.01 -6.35
C LEU A 369 -4.26 21.77 -5.64
N ILE A 370 -5.11 20.94 -5.05
CA ILE A 370 -4.70 19.61 -4.58
C ILE A 370 -4.71 18.68 -5.77
N ILE A 371 -3.52 18.39 -6.27
CA ILE A 371 -3.36 17.42 -7.34
C ILE A 371 -2.92 16.11 -6.71
N GLN A 372 -3.85 15.18 -6.57
CA GLN A 372 -3.49 13.76 -6.56
C GLN A 372 -3.34 13.32 -7.99
N PHE A 373 -2.11 13.15 -8.39
CA PHE A 373 -1.75 12.74 -9.72
C PHE A 373 -1.58 11.22 -9.74
N ILE A 374 -2.38 10.54 -10.54
CA ILE A 374 -2.22 9.12 -10.80
C ILE A 374 -2.25 8.91 -12.31
N ALA A 375 -1.16 8.41 -12.86
CA ALA A 375 -1.09 7.98 -14.24
C ALA A 375 -1.66 6.55 -14.36
N TYR A 376 -2.51 6.33 -15.35
CA TYR A 376 -3.00 5.01 -15.69
C TYR A 376 -3.12 4.88 -17.21
N LYS A 377 -3.08 3.64 -17.69
CA LYS A 377 -3.15 3.35 -19.11
C LYS A 377 -4.56 2.98 -19.50
N GLU A 378 -5.12 3.70 -20.48
CA GLU A 378 -6.41 3.41 -21.09
C GLU A 378 -6.17 3.15 -22.59
N GLY A 379 -6.11 1.87 -22.98
CA GLY A 379 -5.68 1.48 -24.34
C GLY A 379 -4.21 1.85 -24.59
N ASN A 380 -3.96 2.71 -25.57
CA ASN A 380 -2.62 3.24 -25.87
C ASN A 380 -2.35 4.62 -25.24
N ASN A 381 -3.35 5.22 -24.60
CA ASN A 381 -3.25 6.55 -24.01
C ASN A 381 -2.90 6.45 -22.53
N VAL A 382 -2.04 7.35 -22.08
CA VAL A 382 -1.80 7.56 -20.66
C VAL A 382 -2.72 8.67 -20.19
N SER A 383 -3.52 8.38 -19.19
CA SER A 383 -4.42 9.32 -18.58
C SER A 383 -3.94 9.70 -17.19
N PHE A 384 -4.15 10.95 -16.81
CA PHE A 384 -3.75 11.49 -15.51
C PHE A 384 -4.99 11.95 -14.76
N LYS A 385 -5.03 11.66 -13.47
CA LYS A 385 -5.96 12.32 -12.58
C LYS A 385 -5.28 13.45 -11.87
N TYR A 386 -5.88 14.61 -11.85
CA TYR A 386 -5.57 15.57 -10.84
C TYR A 386 -6.86 16.09 -10.19
N GLY A 387 -6.72 16.32 -8.91
CA GLY A 387 -7.85 16.56 -8.05
C GLY A 387 -8.45 17.94 -8.21
N ALA A 388 -9.60 18.05 -7.63
CA ALA A 388 -10.38 19.25 -7.47
C ALA A 388 -9.57 20.38 -6.84
N LYS A 389 -9.91 21.57 -7.23
CA LYS A 389 -9.69 22.76 -6.45
C LYS A 389 -10.42 22.58 -5.11
N LEU A 390 -9.70 22.43 -4.00
CA LEU A 390 -10.32 22.59 -2.71
C LEU A 390 -10.40 24.08 -2.43
N ASN A 391 -11.60 24.60 -2.33
CA ASN A 391 -11.78 25.97 -1.84
C ASN A 391 -11.18 26.08 -0.45
N GLU A 392 -10.59 27.22 -0.16
CA GLU A 392 -10.14 27.54 1.18
C GLU A 392 -11.27 27.39 2.19
N PRO A 393 -10.92 27.10 3.44
CA PRO A 393 -11.88 26.99 4.49
C PRO A 393 -12.67 28.30 4.62
N PHE A 394 -13.92 28.12 4.52
CA PHE A 394 -15.01 29.01 4.83
C PHE A 394 -14.67 30.16 5.78
N THR A 395 -14.55 31.36 5.26
CA THR A 395 -14.54 32.54 6.10
C THR A 395 -15.84 33.34 5.99
N GLU A 396 -16.75 33.04 5.03
CA GLU A 396 -18.08 33.61 4.96
C GLU A 396 -19.06 32.70 4.22
N TYR A 397 -20.30 32.61 4.68
CA TYR A 397 -21.39 31.87 4.06
C TYR A 397 -21.76 32.49 2.72
N ASP A 398 -21.34 31.91 1.63
CA ASP A 398 -21.87 32.21 0.30
C ASP A 398 -22.78 31.04 -0.11
N GLU A 399 -24.08 31.31 -0.24
CA GLU A 399 -25.11 30.33 -0.63
C GLU A 399 -24.90 29.80 -2.07
N ASP A 400 -24.00 30.39 -2.84
CA ASP A 400 -23.67 30.06 -4.23
C ASP A 400 -22.39 29.18 -4.36
N GLU A 401 -21.82 28.63 -3.27
CA GLU A 401 -20.62 27.82 -3.32
C GLU A 401 -20.79 26.58 -4.21
N LYS A 402 -20.18 26.65 -5.37
CA LYS A 402 -20.10 25.53 -6.31
C LYS A 402 -19.15 24.47 -5.77
N PHE A 403 -19.68 23.27 -5.59
CA PHE A 403 -18.88 22.10 -5.31
C PHE A 403 -17.88 21.86 -6.44
N GLU A 404 -16.67 21.49 -6.10
CA GLU A 404 -15.60 21.33 -7.07
C GLU A 404 -15.62 19.96 -7.73
N ASN A 405 -15.13 19.92 -8.97
CA ASN A 405 -15.11 18.70 -9.77
C ASN A 405 -13.73 18.06 -9.76
N VAL A 406 -13.69 16.75 -9.80
CA VAL A 406 -12.48 15.95 -9.99
C VAL A 406 -12.35 15.57 -11.45
N TYR A 407 -11.19 15.85 -12.05
CA TYR A 407 -10.95 15.63 -13.48
C TYR A 407 -9.84 14.62 -13.73
N ILE A 408 -9.92 13.97 -14.89
CA ILE A 408 -8.83 13.22 -15.49
C ILE A 408 -8.29 14.03 -16.68
N TYR A 409 -6.99 14.07 -16.83
CA TYR A 409 -6.33 14.62 -18.00
C TYR A 409 -5.57 13.53 -18.76
N THR A 410 -5.60 13.60 -20.06
CA THR A 410 -4.82 12.76 -20.97
C THR A 410 -3.52 13.44 -21.37
N GLU A 411 -2.56 12.69 -21.94
CA GLU A 411 -1.28 13.25 -22.39
C GLU A 411 -1.44 14.36 -23.43
N ASP A 412 -2.50 14.33 -24.20
CA ASP A 412 -2.81 15.35 -25.21
C ASP A 412 -3.48 16.61 -24.62
N GLY A 413 -3.64 16.65 -23.30
CA GLY A 413 -4.27 17.76 -22.58
C GLY A 413 -5.80 17.73 -22.58
N SER A 414 -6.43 16.71 -23.16
CA SER A 414 -7.88 16.55 -23.03
C SER A 414 -8.28 16.24 -21.59
N LYS A 415 -9.50 16.68 -21.22
CA LYS A 415 -9.99 16.62 -19.83
C LYS A 415 -11.32 15.89 -19.79
N LYS A 416 -11.47 14.94 -18.88
CA LYS A 416 -12.70 14.22 -18.59
C LYS A 416 -13.05 14.40 -17.11
N GLU A 417 -14.29 14.79 -16.82
CA GLU A 417 -14.79 14.84 -15.45
C GLU A 417 -14.97 13.43 -14.90
N LEU A 418 -14.45 13.21 -13.70
CA LEU A 418 -14.50 11.93 -13.01
C LEU A 418 -15.57 11.92 -11.91
N LEU A 419 -15.70 13.04 -11.19
CA LEU A 419 -16.65 13.26 -10.13
C LEU A 419 -17.05 14.72 -10.17
N SER A 420 -18.34 15.02 -10.34
CA SER A 420 -18.84 16.38 -10.25
C SER A 420 -19.23 16.74 -8.82
N GLY A 421 -19.10 18.02 -8.47
CA GLY A 421 -19.58 18.53 -7.20
C GLY A 421 -21.06 18.24 -6.98
N ASN A 422 -21.87 18.29 -8.04
CA ASN A 422 -23.30 17.98 -7.97
C ASN A 422 -23.57 16.51 -7.63
N GLU A 423 -22.70 15.56 -8.07
CA GLU A 423 -22.88 14.15 -7.78
C GLU A 423 -22.67 13.82 -6.29
N TYR A 424 -21.71 14.46 -5.62
CA TYR A 424 -21.41 14.17 -4.23
C TYR A 424 -22.03 15.15 -3.23
N SER A 425 -22.59 16.26 -3.66
CA SER A 425 -23.21 17.27 -2.77
C SER A 425 -24.30 16.71 -1.85
N SER A 426 -25.03 15.68 -2.31
CA SER A 426 -26.03 14.98 -1.50
C SER A 426 -25.45 14.10 -0.40
N TYR A 427 -24.14 13.83 -0.42
CA TYR A 427 -23.43 12.98 0.55
C TYR A 427 -22.66 13.81 1.59
N GLY A 428 -22.40 15.09 1.33
CA GLY A 428 -21.68 15.99 2.22
C GLY A 428 -21.00 17.13 1.48
N ARG A 429 -20.13 17.89 2.15
CA ARG A 429 -19.44 19.05 1.60
C ARG A 429 -17.95 18.76 1.35
N GLY A 430 -17.51 18.97 0.11
CA GLY A 430 -16.12 18.81 -0.31
C GLY A 430 -15.62 17.36 -0.29
N VAL A 431 -14.41 17.13 -0.75
CA VAL A 431 -13.74 15.82 -0.76
C VAL A 431 -12.46 15.93 0.05
N LEU A 432 -12.37 15.23 1.19
CA LEU A 432 -11.22 15.29 2.09
C LEU A 432 -10.07 14.37 1.66
N SER A 433 -10.41 13.19 1.13
CA SER A 433 -9.43 12.27 0.60
C SER A 433 -9.95 11.57 -0.64
N LEU A 434 -9.04 11.22 -1.53
CA LEU A 434 -9.34 10.59 -2.80
C LEU A 434 -8.33 9.46 -3.04
N SER A 435 -8.83 8.27 -3.31
CA SER A 435 -8.01 7.18 -3.84
C SER A 435 -8.81 6.40 -4.87
N TYR A 436 -8.15 5.67 -5.76
CA TYR A 436 -8.88 4.91 -6.74
C TYR A 436 -8.12 3.72 -7.33
N THR A 437 -8.89 2.81 -7.90
CA THR A 437 -8.47 1.73 -8.75
C THR A 437 -8.83 2.05 -10.22
N THR A 438 -8.61 1.10 -11.12
CA THR A 438 -9.03 1.22 -12.53
C THR A 438 -10.54 1.46 -12.65
N ASP A 439 -11.33 0.82 -11.80
CA ASP A 439 -12.78 0.73 -11.92
C ASP A 439 -13.56 1.48 -10.84
N GLU A 440 -12.92 1.87 -9.75
CA GLU A 440 -13.57 2.49 -8.60
C GLU A 440 -12.80 3.71 -8.08
N LEU A 441 -13.55 4.76 -7.72
CA LEU A 441 -13.05 5.95 -7.04
C LEU A 441 -13.52 5.91 -5.59
N TYR A 442 -12.60 6.03 -4.64
CA TYR A 442 -12.89 6.11 -3.21
C TYR A 442 -12.65 7.54 -2.72
N PHE A 443 -13.59 8.08 -1.96
CA PHE A 443 -13.47 9.44 -1.44
C PHE A 443 -14.24 9.60 -0.12
N VAL A 444 -13.82 10.55 0.69
CA VAL A 444 -14.43 10.87 1.98
C VAL A 444 -15.07 12.24 1.91
N VAL A 445 -16.31 12.33 2.35
CA VAL A 445 -17.10 13.56 2.35
C VAL A 445 -17.53 13.89 3.78
N PRO A 446 -17.21 15.09 4.31
CA PRO A 446 -17.68 15.52 5.61
C PRO A 446 -19.19 15.86 5.55
N VAL A 447 -19.92 15.46 6.57
CA VAL A 447 -21.35 15.76 6.72
C VAL A 447 -21.51 16.83 7.79
N LEU A 448 -22.11 17.95 7.43
CA LEU A 448 -22.37 19.04 8.34
C LEU A 448 -23.86 19.07 8.73
N ASN A 449 -24.18 19.53 9.95
CA ASN A 449 -25.56 19.85 10.32
C ASN A 449 -25.98 21.20 9.74
N ALA A 450 -27.24 21.63 10.02
CA ALA A 450 -27.77 22.88 9.55
C ALA A 450 -27.01 24.15 10.02
N ASP A 451 -26.29 24.01 11.15
CA ASP A 451 -25.49 25.08 11.75
C ASP A 451 -24.05 25.09 11.25
N GLY A 452 -23.69 24.17 10.32
CA GLY A 452 -22.34 24.06 9.75
C GLY A 452 -21.35 23.20 10.55
N TYR A 453 -21.79 22.56 11.66
CA TYR A 453 -20.89 21.69 12.44
C TYR A 453 -20.75 20.31 11.81
N LEU A 454 -19.53 19.78 11.82
CA LEU A 454 -19.23 18.45 11.33
C LEU A 454 -19.88 17.39 12.21
N THR A 455 -20.76 16.56 11.65
CA THR A 455 -21.52 15.53 12.37
C THR A 455 -21.15 14.10 11.98
N ALA A 456 -20.60 13.92 10.78
CA ALA A 456 -20.20 12.60 10.31
C ALA A 456 -19.18 12.69 9.16
N PHE A 457 -18.55 11.55 8.88
CA PHE A 457 -17.85 11.33 7.62
C PHE A 457 -18.55 10.21 6.83
N ASN A 458 -18.85 10.47 5.57
CA ASN A 458 -19.29 9.46 4.63
C ASN A 458 -18.10 8.99 3.81
N TYR A 459 -17.79 7.70 3.91
CA TYR A 459 -16.83 7.00 3.06
C TYR A 459 -17.59 6.48 1.85
N CYS A 460 -17.29 7.07 0.71
CA CYS A 460 -18.00 6.84 -0.54
C CYS A 460 -17.12 6.12 -1.54
N LYS A 461 -17.75 5.33 -2.41
CA LYS A 461 -17.12 4.84 -3.63
C LYS A 461 -18.01 5.11 -4.84
N LYS A 462 -17.39 5.49 -5.94
CA LYS A 462 -18.01 5.61 -7.25
C LYS A 462 -17.48 4.52 -8.15
N ASP A 463 -18.38 3.69 -8.67
CA ASP A 463 -18.06 2.77 -9.74
C ASP A 463 -17.92 3.56 -11.05
N LEU A 464 -16.74 3.52 -11.65
CA LEU A 464 -16.40 4.32 -12.82
C LEU A 464 -17.03 3.82 -14.13
N ASN A 465 -17.52 2.58 -14.12
CA ASN A 465 -18.22 1.99 -15.27
C ASN A 465 -19.71 2.33 -15.27
N THR A 466 -20.33 2.35 -14.09
CA THR A 466 -21.78 2.60 -13.93
C THR A 466 -22.10 4.00 -13.44
N ASN A 467 -21.11 4.78 -13.03
CA ASN A 467 -21.24 6.08 -12.37
C ASN A 467 -22.04 6.06 -11.06
N LYS A 468 -22.26 4.89 -10.46
CA LYS A 468 -23.02 4.75 -9.23
C LYS A 468 -22.14 5.10 -8.03
N ILE A 469 -22.62 6.04 -7.20
CA ILE A 469 -22.01 6.34 -5.91
C ILE A 469 -22.73 5.56 -4.81
N THR A 470 -21.95 4.98 -3.88
CA THR A 470 -22.46 4.30 -2.70
C THR A 470 -21.65 4.71 -1.47
N ILE A 471 -22.36 4.97 -0.36
CA ILE A 471 -21.70 5.08 0.95
C ILE A 471 -21.44 3.63 1.39
N TYR A 472 -20.18 3.27 1.54
CA TYR A 472 -19.84 1.95 2.07
C TYR A 472 -19.61 1.98 3.57
N GLN A 473 -19.39 3.17 4.13
CA GLN A 473 -19.37 3.40 5.57
C GLN A 473 -19.75 4.84 5.92
N LYS A 474 -20.42 5.00 7.05
CA LYS A 474 -20.66 6.30 7.71
C LYS A 474 -20.05 6.24 9.11
N ILE A 475 -19.26 7.24 9.46
CA ILE A 475 -18.75 7.44 10.82
C ILE A 475 -19.47 8.65 11.39
N ASP A 476 -20.38 8.42 12.31
CA ASP A 476 -21.06 9.49 13.03
C ASP A 476 -20.15 10.02 14.15
N LEU A 477 -20.05 11.33 14.24
CA LEU A 477 -19.31 12.00 15.31
C LEU A 477 -20.32 12.33 16.42
N ASP A 478 -19.99 11.98 17.66
CA ASP A 478 -20.75 12.44 18.85
C ASP A 478 -20.46 13.94 19.07
N VAL A 479 -21.08 14.79 18.26
CA VAL A 479 -21.01 16.24 18.44
C VAL A 479 -22.08 16.65 19.45
N PRO A 480 -21.73 17.31 20.55
CA PRO A 480 -22.75 17.81 21.48
C PRO A 480 -23.58 18.86 20.73
N VAL A 481 -24.89 18.66 20.75
CA VAL A 481 -25.84 19.73 20.39
C VAL A 481 -25.73 20.75 21.52
N TYR A 482 -25.13 21.89 21.23
CA TYR A 482 -25.23 23.03 22.13
C TYR A 482 -26.64 23.61 21.93
N GLU A 483 -27.50 23.48 22.96
CA GLU A 483 -28.78 24.19 23.07
C GLU A 483 -28.55 25.69 23.32
#